data_7558b44be4b357471260afeb7ce40e8d
#
_entry.id   7558b44be4b357471260afeb7ce40e8d
#
_cell.length_a   1.000
_cell.length_b   1.000
_cell.length_c   1.000
_cell.angle_alpha   90.00
_cell.angle_beta   90.00
_cell.angle_gamma   90.00
#
_symmetry.space_group_name_H-M   'P 1'
#
loop_
_entity.id
_entity.type
_entity.pdbx_description
1 polymer ?
#
loop_
_entity_poly.entity_id
_entity_poly.type
_entity_poly.pdbx_seq_one_letter_code
_entity_poly.pdbx_strand_id
1 'polypeptide(L)'
;MVSWKRFIGLMVALLALGACTNQPTPSLAAANDTAARALQETASVLQFSQLTPPEIIARNAAVKVIDPFKHGHGTGTYVKMYGRYVVVTAAHVVEDHSTMFVEGREEETVVGVVVYRDHDADLAIMVVPQIESRIAAPWRPCKSSRNLLGAHVTYTGFPGRHDLLTIRGHVAALEHDMVVTNMFGWFGASGSGAFDQRGRFIGVVTGIDVGSWELPIPLDSIVWVSPIWFLNEDTAKVRVITADDVGLLKSLPGAMAPRRGGTVGELGN
;
A
#
# COMPACT_ATOMS: atom_id res chain seq x y z
N MET A 1 -26.24 12.94 33.75
CA MET A 1 -25.38 13.81 34.55
C MET A 1 -24.03 13.11 34.70
N VAL A 2 -23.07 13.34 33.79
CA VAL A 2 -21.74 12.75 33.82
C VAL A 2 -20.77 13.84 34.25
N SER A 3 -20.06 13.54 35.35
CA SER A 3 -19.24 14.42 36.14
C SER A 3 -18.03 15.01 35.36
N TRP A 4 -17.99 16.32 35.26
CA TRP A 4 -16.98 17.16 34.58
C TRP A 4 -15.68 17.37 35.40
N LYS A 5 -15.39 16.50 36.35
CA LYS A 5 -14.27 16.67 37.32
C LYS A 5 -12.96 15.95 36.97
N ARG A 6 -12.79 15.38 35.77
CA ARG A 6 -11.57 14.65 35.42
C ARG A 6 -10.63 15.35 34.40
N PHE A 7 -10.92 16.60 34.01
CA PHE A 7 -10.08 17.32 33.03
C PHE A 7 -9.18 18.43 33.58
N ILE A 8 -9.15 18.66 34.89
CA ILE A 8 -8.31 19.70 35.50
C ILE A 8 -7.04 19.15 36.18
N GLY A 9 -6.84 17.85 36.20
CA GLY A 9 -5.72 17.18 36.90
C GLY A 9 -4.39 17.10 36.15
N LEU A 10 -4.31 17.49 34.87
CA LEU A 10 -3.09 17.31 34.06
C LEU A 10 -2.32 18.60 33.75
N MET A 11 -2.70 19.72 34.32
CA MET A 11 -2.06 21.03 34.05
C MET A 11 -1.29 21.64 35.24
N VAL A 12 -1.14 20.94 36.36
CA VAL A 12 -0.50 21.49 37.57
C VAL A 12 0.76 20.73 38.01
N ALA A 13 1.25 19.73 37.26
CA ALA A 13 2.44 18.96 37.64
C ALA A 13 3.73 19.38 36.91
N LEU A 14 3.84 20.59 36.40
CA LEU A 14 5.05 21.10 35.68
C LEU A 14 5.66 22.36 36.29
N LEU A 15 5.46 22.60 37.58
CA LEU A 15 6.08 23.72 38.30
C LEU A 15 6.66 23.25 39.63
N ALA A 16 7.72 22.45 39.58
CA ALA A 16 8.75 22.37 40.66
C ALA A 16 9.83 21.39 40.26
N LEU A 17 10.91 21.89 39.68
CA LEU A 17 12.29 21.47 39.94
C LEU A 17 13.20 22.43 39.19
N GLY A 18 13.46 23.56 39.82
CA GLY A 18 14.53 24.48 39.45
C GLY A 18 15.90 23.83 39.77
N ALA A 19 16.51 23.26 38.76
CA ALA A 19 17.96 23.04 38.73
C ALA A 19 18.47 23.86 37.55
N CYS A 20 19.26 24.89 37.82
CA CYS A 20 19.97 25.69 36.84
C CYS A 20 20.94 24.81 36.06
N THR A 21 20.49 24.29 34.93
CA THR A 21 21.38 23.82 33.87
C THR A 21 21.36 24.87 32.77
N ASN A 22 22.52 25.44 32.44
CA ASN A 22 22.74 26.28 31.28
C ASN A 22 22.45 25.46 30.00
N GLN A 23 21.18 25.24 29.68
CA GLN A 23 20.82 24.75 28.37
C GLN A 23 20.79 25.95 27.41
N PRO A 24 21.47 25.87 26.27
CA PRO A 24 21.39 26.94 25.28
C PRO A 24 19.92 27.08 24.85
N THR A 25 19.39 28.29 24.93
CA THR A 25 18.05 28.60 24.39
C THR A 25 18.00 28.18 22.93
N PRO A 26 17.02 27.35 22.52
CA PRO A 26 16.90 26.96 21.12
C PRO A 26 16.79 28.20 20.24
N SER A 27 17.54 28.24 19.16
CA SER A 27 17.49 29.35 18.22
C SER A 27 16.06 29.48 17.65
N LEU A 28 15.66 30.68 17.28
CA LEU A 28 14.33 30.94 16.67
C LEU A 28 14.09 30.01 15.46
N ALA A 29 15.15 29.66 14.72
CA ALA A 29 15.11 28.71 13.61
C ALA A 29 14.76 27.29 14.08
N ALA A 30 15.36 26.80 15.17
CA ALA A 30 15.04 25.47 15.72
C ALA A 30 13.61 25.39 16.28
N ALA A 31 13.12 26.49 16.86
CA ALA A 31 11.73 26.56 17.33
C ALA A 31 10.73 26.56 16.17
N ASN A 32 11.05 27.24 15.07
CA ASN A 32 10.23 27.25 13.86
C ASN A 32 10.22 25.88 13.17
N ASP A 33 11.34 25.19 13.10
CA ASP A 33 11.43 23.82 12.55
C ASP A 33 10.61 22.82 13.38
N THR A 34 10.67 22.92 14.71
CA THR A 34 9.89 22.08 15.60
C THR A 34 8.38 22.35 15.45
N ALA A 35 7.98 23.61 15.35
CA ALA A 35 6.59 23.98 15.12
C ALA A 35 6.10 23.52 13.73
N ALA A 36 6.94 23.64 12.70
CA ALA A 36 6.62 23.17 11.35
C ALA A 36 6.43 21.66 11.31
N ARG A 37 7.30 20.89 11.97
CA ARG A 37 7.15 19.43 12.10
C ARG A 37 5.89 19.03 12.86
N ALA A 38 5.60 19.69 13.99
CA ALA A 38 4.39 19.44 14.76
C ALA A 38 3.11 19.75 13.96
N LEU A 39 3.11 20.83 13.17
CA LEU A 39 2.01 21.17 12.26
C LEU A 39 1.87 20.12 11.15
N GLN A 40 2.97 19.62 10.60
CA GLN A 40 2.96 18.60 9.55
C GLN A 40 2.49 17.24 10.08
N GLU A 41 2.89 16.86 11.30
CA GLU A 41 2.37 15.68 11.99
C GLU A 41 0.88 15.82 12.30
N THR A 42 0.45 16.99 12.81
CA THR A 42 -0.97 17.27 13.09
C THR A 42 -1.79 17.26 11.79
N ALA A 43 -1.28 17.85 10.71
CA ALA A 43 -1.94 17.82 9.41
C ALA A 43 -2.06 16.40 8.85
N SER A 44 -1.04 15.56 9.03
CA SER A 44 -1.09 14.15 8.63
C SER A 44 -2.14 13.37 9.43
N VAL A 45 -2.21 13.56 10.75
CA VAL A 45 -3.23 12.95 11.62
C VAL A 45 -4.63 13.40 11.23
N LEU A 46 -4.83 14.69 10.96
CA LEU A 46 -6.13 15.22 10.50
C LEU A 46 -6.52 14.70 9.13
N GLN A 47 -5.57 14.52 8.21
CA GLN A 47 -5.82 13.92 6.91
C GLN A 47 -6.29 12.45 7.02
N PHE A 48 -5.75 11.69 7.97
CA PHE A 48 -6.19 10.32 8.24
C PHE A 48 -7.47 10.23 9.07
N SER A 49 -7.89 11.29 9.77
CA SER A 49 -9.08 11.29 10.64
C SER A 49 -10.40 11.06 9.88
N GLN A 50 -10.42 11.30 8.56
CA GLN A 50 -11.59 11.10 7.70
C GLN A 50 -11.61 9.75 6.99
N LEU A 51 -10.54 8.97 7.08
CA LEU A 51 -10.48 7.63 6.52
C LEU A 51 -11.10 6.61 7.47
N THR A 52 -11.83 5.66 6.90
CA THR A 52 -12.33 4.49 7.64
C THR A 52 -11.19 3.53 8.00
N PRO A 53 -11.35 2.65 9.01
CA PRO A 53 -10.31 1.68 9.34
C PRO A 53 -9.80 0.82 8.17
N PRO A 54 -10.65 0.31 7.25
CA PRO A 54 -10.17 -0.38 6.05
C PRO A 54 -9.32 0.49 5.12
N GLU A 55 -9.67 1.77 4.97
CA GLU A 55 -8.90 2.70 4.15
C GLU A 55 -7.54 3.01 4.77
N ILE A 56 -7.47 3.11 6.08
CA ILE A 56 -6.19 3.27 6.80
C ILE A 56 -5.32 2.02 6.59
N ILE A 57 -5.89 0.83 6.70
CA ILE A 57 -5.19 -0.44 6.44
C ILE A 57 -4.66 -0.46 5.01
N ALA A 58 -5.52 -0.21 4.01
CA ALA A 58 -5.15 -0.20 2.60
C ALA A 58 -4.02 0.81 2.31
N ARG A 59 -4.16 2.04 2.86
CA ARG A 59 -3.22 3.13 2.62
C ARG A 59 -1.85 2.89 3.27
N ASN A 60 -1.82 2.30 4.45
CA ASN A 60 -0.57 1.99 5.15
C ASN A 60 0.18 0.82 4.50
N ALA A 61 -0.55 -0.11 3.88
CA ALA A 61 0.01 -1.30 3.28
C ALA A 61 0.32 -1.17 1.78
N ALA A 62 -0.16 -0.12 1.11
CA ALA A 62 0.08 0.06 -0.32
C ALA A 62 1.56 0.33 -0.61
N VAL A 63 2.13 -0.40 -1.54
CA VAL A 63 3.50 -0.24 -2.05
C VAL A 63 3.46 -0.15 -3.57
N LYS A 64 4.43 0.56 -4.15
CA LYS A 64 4.59 0.62 -5.59
C LYS A 64 5.49 -0.52 -6.06
N VAL A 65 5.05 -1.27 -7.04
CA VAL A 65 5.81 -2.37 -7.64
C VAL A 65 6.34 -1.90 -8.98
N ILE A 66 7.65 -1.87 -9.13
CA ILE A 66 8.33 -1.27 -10.27
C ILE A 66 9.08 -2.33 -11.05
N ASP A 67 8.82 -2.39 -12.35
CA ASP A 67 9.58 -3.21 -13.29
C ASP A 67 10.99 -2.60 -13.46
N PRO A 68 12.06 -3.35 -13.16
CA PRO A 68 13.43 -2.84 -13.26
C PRO A 68 13.85 -2.54 -14.72
N PHE A 69 13.14 -3.02 -15.73
CA PHE A 69 13.55 -2.95 -17.13
C PHE A 69 12.63 -2.07 -17.99
N LYS A 70 11.32 -2.01 -17.70
CA LYS A 70 10.32 -1.35 -18.56
C LYS A 70 9.89 0.03 -18.10
N HIS A 71 10.38 0.51 -16.97
CA HIS A 71 9.96 1.78 -16.35
C HIS A 71 8.44 1.87 -16.06
N GLY A 72 7.74 0.72 -16.13
CA GLY A 72 6.34 0.59 -15.72
C GLY A 72 6.23 0.37 -14.22
N HIS A 73 5.04 0.59 -13.70
CA HIS A 73 4.73 0.25 -12.32
C HIS A 73 3.30 -0.26 -12.18
N GLY A 74 3.12 -1.07 -11.16
CA GLY A 74 1.83 -1.41 -10.59
C GLY A 74 1.82 -1.10 -9.10
N THR A 75 0.85 -1.64 -8.44
CA THR A 75 0.69 -1.54 -6.98
C THR A 75 0.80 -2.92 -6.36
N GLY A 76 1.17 -2.98 -5.10
CA GLY A 76 1.10 -4.18 -4.27
C GLY A 76 0.57 -3.86 -2.89
N THR A 77 0.19 -4.90 -2.18
CA THR A 77 -0.24 -4.79 -0.79
C THR A 77 0.73 -5.52 0.11
N TYR A 78 1.39 -4.76 0.97
CA TYR A 78 2.33 -5.25 1.96
C TYR A 78 1.58 -5.91 3.10
N VAL A 79 1.80 -7.20 3.32
CA VAL A 79 1.11 -7.99 4.35
C VAL A 79 2.10 -8.85 5.13
N LYS A 80 1.71 -9.25 6.34
CA LYS A 80 2.43 -10.26 7.10
C LYS A 80 1.69 -11.59 7.02
N MET A 81 2.29 -12.56 6.29
CA MET A 81 1.70 -13.86 5.99
C MET A 81 2.69 -14.97 6.38
N TYR A 82 2.24 -16.00 7.07
CA TYR A 82 3.06 -17.16 7.49
C TYR A 82 4.36 -16.78 8.23
N GLY A 83 4.33 -15.69 9.00
CA GLY A 83 5.49 -15.17 9.73
C GLY A 83 6.46 -14.33 8.89
N ARG A 84 6.20 -14.12 7.60
CA ARG A 84 7.02 -13.38 6.64
C ARG A 84 6.35 -12.08 6.22
N TYR A 85 7.16 -11.15 5.78
CA TYR A 85 6.69 -9.98 5.04
C TYR A 85 6.62 -10.32 3.56
N VAL A 86 5.46 -10.08 2.98
CA VAL A 86 5.22 -10.32 1.57
C VAL A 86 4.46 -9.15 0.94
N VAL A 87 4.53 -9.06 -0.38
CA VAL A 87 3.68 -8.19 -1.19
C VAL A 87 2.80 -9.06 -2.06
N VAL A 88 1.49 -8.88 -1.91
CA VAL A 88 0.48 -9.49 -2.79
C VAL A 88 0.17 -8.48 -3.89
N THR A 89 0.19 -8.93 -5.14
CA THR A 89 -0.05 -8.10 -6.33
C THR A 89 -0.72 -8.92 -7.43
N ALA A 90 -0.99 -8.34 -8.59
CA ALA A 90 -1.46 -9.04 -9.77
C ALA A 90 -0.30 -9.76 -10.50
N ALA A 91 -0.59 -10.91 -11.12
CA ALA A 91 0.45 -11.68 -11.82
C ALA A 91 1.01 -10.93 -13.03
N HIS A 92 0.16 -10.20 -13.77
CA HIS A 92 0.60 -9.41 -14.92
C HIS A 92 1.51 -8.22 -14.53
N VAL A 93 1.48 -7.75 -13.26
CA VAL A 93 2.38 -6.69 -12.78
C VAL A 93 3.81 -7.20 -12.67
N VAL A 94 3.99 -8.47 -12.29
CA VAL A 94 5.32 -9.09 -12.16
C VAL A 94 5.73 -9.85 -13.42
N GLU A 95 4.79 -10.09 -14.36
CA GLU A 95 5.03 -10.85 -15.60
C GLU A 95 5.89 -12.11 -15.33
N ASP A 96 6.99 -12.27 -16.09
CA ASP A 96 7.94 -13.40 -15.92
C ASP A 96 9.16 -13.04 -15.06
N HIS A 97 9.14 -11.87 -14.42
CA HIS A 97 10.27 -11.45 -13.59
C HIS A 97 10.35 -12.27 -12.30
N SER A 98 11.56 -12.68 -11.93
CA SER A 98 11.82 -13.33 -10.65
C SER A 98 11.99 -12.32 -9.51
N THR A 99 12.29 -11.06 -9.83
CA THR A 99 12.51 -9.98 -8.87
C THR A 99 11.93 -8.67 -9.36
N MET A 100 11.39 -7.87 -8.45
CA MET A 100 10.86 -6.53 -8.69
C MET A 100 11.42 -5.54 -7.68
N PHE A 101 11.43 -4.27 -8.02
CA PHE A 101 11.62 -3.24 -7.01
C PHE A 101 10.28 -2.93 -6.33
N VAL A 102 10.33 -2.79 -5.02
CA VAL A 102 9.17 -2.44 -4.19
C VAL A 102 9.49 -1.15 -3.44
N GLU A 103 8.74 -0.10 -3.75
CA GLU A 103 8.92 1.23 -3.17
C GLU A 103 7.88 1.47 -2.06
N GLY A 104 8.36 1.85 -0.89
CA GLY A 104 7.60 2.24 0.27
C GLY A 104 7.20 3.72 0.25
N ARG A 105 7.50 4.44 1.31
CA ARG A 105 7.44 5.91 1.39
C ARG A 105 8.88 6.45 1.44
N GLU A 106 9.02 7.77 1.26
CA GLU A 106 10.30 8.48 1.45
C GLU A 106 11.45 7.84 0.65
N GLU A 107 11.15 7.38 -0.58
CA GLU A 107 12.13 6.76 -1.49
C GLU A 107 12.73 5.43 -0.97
N GLU A 108 12.16 4.84 0.11
CA GLU A 108 12.57 3.52 0.56
C GLU A 108 12.25 2.48 -0.52
N THR A 109 13.28 1.83 -1.04
CA THR A 109 13.14 0.80 -2.07
C THR A 109 13.81 -0.48 -1.63
N VAL A 110 13.09 -1.59 -1.73
CA VAL A 110 13.59 -2.93 -1.47
C VAL A 110 13.43 -3.82 -2.71
N VAL A 111 14.12 -4.95 -2.73
CA VAL A 111 13.94 -5.96 -3.77
C VAL A 111 12.96 -7.01 -3.27
N GLY A 112 11.89 -7.26 -4.03
CA GLY A 112 10.95 -8.34 -3.83
C GLY A 112 11.29 -9.53 -4.72
N VAL A 113 11.27 -10.73 -4.16
CA VAL A 113 11.48 -12.00 -4.88
C VAL A 113 10.11 -12.63 -5.13
N VAL A 114 9.76 -12.84 -6.40
CA VAL A 114 8.50 -13.47 -6.80
C VAL A 114 8.58 -14.97 -6.48
N VAL A 115 7.74 -15.42 -5.56
CA VAL A 115 7.73 -16.81 -5.10
C VAL A 115 6.49 -17.59 -5.52
N TYR A 116 5.40 -16.87 -5.81
CA TYR A 116 4.15 -17.45 -6.28
C TYR A 116 3.60 -16.61 -7.41
N ARG A 117 3.08 -17.26 -8.43
CA ARG A 117 2.40 -16.64 -9.56
C ARG A 117 1.35 -17.62 -10.07
N ASP A 118 0.17 -17.06 -10.31
CA ASP A 118 -0.97 -17.74 -10.91
C ASP A 118 -1.55 -16.82 -11.97
N HIS A 119 -1.35 -17.17 -13.24
CA HIS A 119 -1.80 -16.35 -14.37
C HIS A 119 -3.31 -16.47 -14.59
N ASP A 120 -3.92 -17.60 -14.25
CA ASP A 120 -5.36 -17.82 -14.43
C ASP A 120 -6.15 -16.97 -13.41
N ALA A 121 -5.68 -16.93 -12.18
CA ALA A 121 -6.25 -16.09 -11.14
C ALA A 121 -5.67 -14.66 -11.14
N ASP A 122 -4.69 -14.35 -11.97
CA ASP A 122 -3.96 -13.08 -11.98
C ASP A 122 -3.47 -12.64 -10.58
N LEU A 123 -2.89 -13.59 -9.83
CA LEU A 123 -2.39 -13.38 -8.47
C LEU A 123 -0.89 -13.68 -8.38
N ALA A 124 -0.14 -12.84 -7.69
CA ALA A 124 1.27 -13.08 -7.40
C ALA A 124 1.63 -12.69 -5.96
N ILE A 125 2.66 -13.36 -5.42
CA ILE A 125 3.23 -13.07 -4.11
C ILE A 125 4.74 -12.91 -4.27
N MET A 126 5.26 -11.82 -3.69
CA MET A 126 6.69 -11.59 -3.54
C MET A 126 7.06 -11.62 -2.06
N VAL A 127 8.15 -12.30 -1.71
CA VAL A 127 8.78 -12.14 -0.39
C VAL A 127 9.65 -10.90 -0.42
N VAL A 128 9.53 -10.07 0.61
CA VAL A 128 10.28 -8.81 0.76
C VAL A 128 10.92 -8.73 2.14
N PRO A 129 12.02 -7.99 2.32
CA PRO A 129 12.47 -7.59 3.64
C PRO A 129 11.42 -6.69 4.31
N GLN A 130 11.59 -6.40 5.59
CA GLN A 130 10.76 -5.42 6.26
C GLN A 130 10.89 -4.06 5.57
N ILE A 131 9.74 -3.43 5.29
CA ILE A 131 9.65 -2.07 4.74
C ILE A 131 9.30 -1.16 5.91
N GLU A 132 10.29 -0.37 6.35
CA GLU A 132 10.16 0.42 7.59
C GLU A 132 9.14 1.56 7.46
N SER A 133 9.03 2.13 6.27
CA SER A 133 8.09 3.24 5.98
C SER A 133 6.65 2.79 5.79
N ARG A 134 6.35 1.47 5.87
CA ARG A 134 5.01 0.90 5.66
C ARG A 134 4.56 0.03 6.83
N ILE A 135 3.25 -0.03 7.01
CA ILE A 135 2.64 -0.92 8.00
C ILE A 135 1.96 -2.06 7.26
N ALA A 136 2.43 -3.29 7.52
CA ALA A 136 1.84 -4.46 6.90
C ALA A 136 0.37 -4.64 7.30
N ALA A 137 -0.50 -4.85 6.32
CA ALA A 137 -1.88 -5.21 6.60
C ALA A 137 -1.95 -6.58 7.29
N PRO A 138 -2.88 -6.78 8.22
CA PRO A 138 -3.13 -8.09 8.79
C PRO A 138 -3.67 -9.02 7.70
N TRP A 139 -3.10 -10.23 7.59
CA TRP A 139 -3.61 -11.22 6.64
C TRP A 139 -4.97 -11.77 7.09
N ARG A 140 -6.03 -11.23 6.50
CA ARG A 140 -7.43 -11.57 6.79
C ARG A 140 -8.17 -11.80 5.46
N PRO A 141 -7.87 -12.90 4.73
CA PRO A 141 -8.45 -13.15 3.42
C PRO A 141 -9.95 -13.42 3.52
N CYS A 142 -10.71 -12.87 2.58
CA CYS A 142 -12.08 -13.25 2.34
C CYS A 142 -12.12 -14.68 1.77
N LYS A 143 -12.95 -15.54 2.33
CA LYS A 143 -12.96 -16.96 1.97
C LYS A 143 -13.99 -17.31 0.89
N SER A 144 -14.86 -16.40 0.52
CA SER A 144 -15.90 -16.62 -0.50
C SER A 144 -16.58 -15.33 -0.91
N SER A 145 -17.27 -15.37 -2.04
CA SER A 145 -18.10 -14.27 -2.56
C SER A 145 -19.39 -14.01 -1.75
N ARG A 146 -19.73 -14.90 -0.78
CA ARG A 146 -20.99 -14.79 -0.04
C ARG A 146 -21.12 -13.42 0.64
N ASN A 147 -22.24 -12.74 0.39
CA ASN A 147 -22.57 -11.42 0.95
C ASN A 147 -21.62 -10.29 0.53
N LEU A 148 -20.94 -10.41 -0.61
CA LEU A 148 -20.12 -9.32 -1.13
C LEU A 148 -20.91 -8.37 -2.03
N LEU A 149 -21.95 -8.83 -2.73
CA LEU A 149 -22.72 -7.95 -3.61
C LEU A 149 -23.31 -6.77 -2.81
N GLY A 150 -23.06 -5.54 -3.29
CA GLY A 150 -23.44 -4.30 -2.61
C GLY A 150 -22.55 -3.91 -1.43
N ALA A 151 -21.57 -4.75 -1.04
CA ALA A 151 -20.65 -4.42 0.03
C ALA A 151 -19.76 -3.23 -0.32
N HIS A 152 -19.48 -2.36 0.66
CA HIS A 152 -18.47 -1.34 0.53
C HIS A 152 -17.09 -1.97 0.36
N VAL A 153 -16.32 -1.43 -0.56
CA VAL A 153 -14.96 -1.86 -0.86
C VAL A 153 -14.06 -0.65 -1.06
N THR A 154 -12.81 -0.80 -0.66
CA THR A 154 -11.77 0.22 -0.85
C THR A 154 -10.47 -0.41 -1.32
N TYR A 155 -9.70 0.31 -2.10
CA TYR A 155 -8.30 0.01 -2.36
C TYR A 155 -7.46 1.29 -2.25
N THR A 156 -6.17 1.12 -2.09
CA THR A 156 -5.20 2.22 -2.20
C THR A 156 -4.07 1.78 -3.12
N GLY A 157 -3.71 2.65 -4.05
CA GLY A 157 -2.69 2.35 -5.06
C GLY A 157 -2.12 3.60 -5.72
N PHE A 158 -1.40 3.38 -6.83
CA PHE A 158 -0.65 4.39 -7.56
C PHE A 158 -1.16 4.54 -9.00
N PRO A 159 -2.44 4.85 -9.24
CA PRO A 159 -2.97 5.00 -10.58
C PRO A 159 -2.38 6.23 -11.28
N GLY A 160 -1.97 6.07 -12.53
CA GLY A 160 -1.44 7.13 -13.36
C GLY A 160 -0.12 7.70 -12.82
N ARG A 161 -0.10 9.01 -12.61
CA ARG A 161 1.06 9.74 -12.06
C ARG A 161 0.87 10.16 -10.60
N HIS A 162 -0.17 9.66 -9.96
CA HIS A 162 -0.45 9.98 -8.57
C HIS A 162 0.43 9.16 -7.64
N ASP A 163 0.87 9.78 -6.55
CA ASP A 163 1.72 9.09 -5.57
C ASP A 163 0.95 8.04 -4.78
N LEU A 164 -0.26 8.34 -4.36
CA LEU A 164 -1.08 7.42 -3.57
C LEU A 164 -2.53 7.88 -3.53
N LEU A 165 -3.42 7.12 -4.14
CA LEU A 165 -4.87 7.38 -4.09
C LEU A 165 -5.58 6.30 -3.30
N THR A 166 -6.45 6.72 -2.38
CA THR A 166 -7.41 5.85 -1.69
C THR A 166 -8.76 6.00 -2.36
N ILE A 167 -9.25 4.91 -2.93
CA ILE A 167 -10.46 4.84 -3.75
C ILE A 167 -11.48 3.97 -3.02
N ARG A 168 -12.73 4.37 -3.04
CA ARG A 168 -13.85 3.62 -2.45
C ARG A 168 -14.98 3.43 -3.43
N GLY A 169 -15.75 2.39 -3.24
CA GLY A 169 -16.93 2.07 -4.01
C GLY A 169 -17.67 0.88 -3.42
N HIS A 170 -18.34 0.13 -4.27
CA HIS A 170 -19.15 -1.04 -3.88
C HIS A 170 -18.87 -2.18 -4.85
N VAL A 171 -19.11 -3.39 -4.40
CA VAL A 171 -19.21 -4.56 -5.28
C VAL A 171 -20.50 -4.42 -6.08
N ALA A 172 -20.36 -4.22 -7.38
CA ALA A 172 -21.48 -4.02 -8.31
C ALA A 172 -22.01 -5.33 -8.87
N ALA A 173 -21.11 -6.30 -9.12
CA ALA A 173 -21.45 -7.61 -9.65
C ALA A 173 -20.43 -8.68 -9.22
N LEU A 174 -20.82 -9.93 -9.43
CA LEU A 174 -19.93 -11.11 -9.33
C LEU A 174 -20.09 -11.84 -10.67
N GLU A 175 -19.12 -11.70 -11.54
CA GLU A 175 -19.17 -12.18 -12.90
C GLU A 175 -17.90 -12.93 -13.27
N HIS A 176 -18.04 -14.06 -13.98
CA HIS A 176 -16.90 -14.84 -14.46
C HIS A 176 -15.87 -15.13 -13.37
N ASP A 177 -16.36 -15.46 -12.17
CA ASP A 177 -15.55 -15.69 -10.98
C ASP A 177 -14.74 -14.48 -10.47
N MET A 178 -14.97 -13.28 -11.03
CA MET A 178 -14.37 -12.02 -10.63
C MET A 178 -15.31 -11.17 -9.78
N VAL A 179 -14.76 -10.28 -9.01
CA VAL A 179 -15.50 -9.23 -8.29
C VAL A 179 -15.45 -7.95 -9.11
N VAL A 180 -16.61 -7.52 -9.59
CA VAL A 180 -16.75 -6.27 -10.34
C VAL A 180 -17.19 -5.16 -9.39
N THR A 181 -16.52 -4.02 -9.47
CA THR A 181 -16.76 -2.90 -8.56
C THR A 181 -16.98 -1.60 -9.33
N ASN A 182 -17.67 -0.65 -8.73
CA ASN A 182 -17.88 0.70 -9.26
C ASN A 182 -16.84 1.69 -8.74
N MET A 183 -15.62 1.23 -8.56
CA MET A 183 -14.49 2.09 -8.18
C MET A 183 -13.86 2.75 -9.41
N PHE A 184 -13.17 3.86 -9.19
CA PHE A 184 -12.28 4.39 -10.23
C PHE A 184 -11.03 3.49 -10.34
N GLY A 185 -10.59 3.22 -11.58
CA GLY A 185 -9.34 2.48 -11.86
C GLY A 185 -8.59 3.09 -13.04
N TRP A 186 -7.28 3.00 -13.02
CA TRP A 186 -6.40 3.44 -14.10
C TRP A 186 -5.09 2.64 -14.07
N PHE A 187 -4.30 2.73 -15.14
CA PHE A 187 -2.98 2.13 -15.23
C PHE A 187 -2.14 2.46 -13.99
N GLY A 188 -1.50 1.46 -13.40
CA GLY A 188 -0.78 1.57 -12.14
C GLY A 188 -1.59 1.17 -10.90
N ALA A 189 -2.94 1.11 -10.99
CA ALA A 189 -3.78 0.55 -9.92
C ALA A 189 -3.71 -0.98 -9.82
N SER A 190 -3.31 -1.65 -10.91
CA SER A 190 -3.14 -3.12 -10.96
C SER A 190 -2.30 -3.63 -9.79
N GLY A 191 -2.78 -4.67 -9.12
CA GLY A 191 -2.15 -5.25 -7.93
C GLY A 191 -2.52 -4.58 -6.60
N SER A 192 -3.30 -3.48 -6.62
CA SER A 192 -3.83 -2.88 -5.38
C SER A 192 -4.73 -3.85 -4.64
N GLY A 193 -4.51 -4.05 -3.35
CA GLY A 193 -5.39 -4.88 -2.54
C GLY A 193 -6.72 -4.19 -2.25
N ALA A 194 -7.81 -4.90 -2.53
CA ALA A 194 -9.16 -4.49 -2.21
C ALA A 194 -9.58 -5.04 -0.84
N PHE A 195 -10.17 -4.17 -0.02
CA PHE A 195 -10.63 -4.49 1.33
C PHE A 195 -12.10 -4.19 1.50
N ASP A 196 -12.82 -5.07 2.20
CA ASP A 196 -14.21 -4.80 2.59
C ASP A 196 -14.29 -3.87 3.83
N GLN A 197 -15.50 -3.47 4.18
CA GLN A 197 -15.79 -2.62 5.35
C GLN A 197 -15.34 -3.21 6.70
N ARG A 198 -15.01 -4.52 6.74
CA ARG A 198 -14.51 -5.22 7.93
C ARG A 198 -12.98 -5.34 7.93
N GLY A 199 -12.30 -4.77 6.91
CA GLY A 199 -10.87 -4.88 6.71
C GLY A 199 -10.42 -6.28 6.29
N ARG A 200 -11.30 -7.10 5.67
CA ARG A 200 -10.90 -8.36 5.05
C ARG A 200 -10.35 -8.09 3.66
N PHE A 201 -9.28 -8.76 3.33
CA PHE A 201 -8.68 -8.72 2.00
C PHE A 201 -9.56 -9.51 1.03
N ILE A 202 -10.18 -8.83 0.06
CA ILE A 202 -11.09 -9.45 -0.92
C ILE A 202 -10.28 -10.04 -2.08
N GLY A 203 -9.29 -9.31 -2.57
CA GLY A 203 -8.51 -9.67 -3.74
C GLY A 203 -7.62 -8.52 -4.21
N VAL A 204 -7.15 -8.59 -5.43
CA VAL A 204 -6.32 -7.55 -6.06
C VAL A 204 -7.00 -6.95 -7.28
N VAL A 205 -6.83 -5.66 -7.48
CA VAL A 205 -7.26 -4.97 -8.70
C VAL A 205 -6.46 -5.51 -9.88
N THR A 206 -7.14 -5.98 -10.92
CA THR A 206 -6.51 -6.56 -12.11
C THR A 206 -6.69 -5.70 -13.35
N GLY A 207 -7.79 -4.98 -13.46
CA GLY A 207 -8.05 -4.17 -14.64
C GLY A 207 -9.31 -3.31 -14.54
N ILE A 208 -9.56 -2.60 -15.60
CA ILE A 208 -10.79 -1.85 -15.85
C ILE A 208 -11.53 -2.50 -17.00
N ASP A 209 -12.83 -2.30 -17.05
CA ASP A 209 -13.62 -2.76 -18.19
C ASP A 209 -13.32 -1.91 -19.44
N VAL A 210 -13.54 -2.52 -20.60
CA VAL A 210 -13.36 -1.85 -21.89
C VAL A 210 -14.64 -2.03 -22.71
N GLY A 211 -15.39 -0.95 -22.79
CA GLY A 211 -16.54 -0.90 -23.67
C GLY A 211 -16.09 -1.00 -25.13
N SER A 212 -16.77 -1.84 -25.94
CA SER A 212 -16.53 -1.94 -27.37
C SER A 212 -17.74 -1.40 -28.12
N TRP A 213 -17.56 -0.29 -28.75
CA TRP A 213 -18.55 0.17 -29.76
C TRP A 213 -17.88 0.05 -31.13
N GLU A 214 -17.26 1.08 -31.63
CA GLU A 214 -16.40 1.03 -32.82
C GLU A 214 -14.92 1.06 -32.47
N LEU A 215 -14.58 1.64 -31.29
CA LEU A 215 -13.25 1.70 -30.75
C LEU A 215 -13.30 1.28 -29.25
N PRO A 216 -12.26 0.63 -28.74
CA PRO A 216 -12.18 0.30 -27.32
C PRO A 216 -12.16 1.58 -26.49
N ILE A 217 -13.13 1.74 -25.59
CA ILE A 217 -13.22 2.88 -24.66
C ILE A 217 -13.05 2.34 -23.24
N PRO A 218 -12.02 2.78 -22.50
CA PRO A 218 -11.86 2.39 -21.10
C PRO A 218 -13.05 2.88 -20.26
N LEU A 219 -13.64 1.98 -19.50
CA LEU A 219 -14.66 2.27 -18.50
C LEU A 219 -14.00 2.32 -17.13
N ASP A 220 -13.36 3.44 -16.83
CA ASP A 220 -12.51 3.66 -15.66
C ASP A 220 -13.25 3.59 -14.31
N SER A 221 -14.57 3.55 -14.35
CA SER A 221 -15.47 3.37 -13.20
C SER A 221 -15.96 1.93 -13.01
N ILE A 222 -15.51 0.98 -13.82
CA ILE A 222 -15.78 -0.45 -13.70
C ILE A 222 -14.46 -1.18 -13.53
N VAL A 223 -14.18 -1.60 -12.30
CA VAL A 223 -12.90 -2.21 -11.92
C VAL A 223 -13.09 -3.67 -11.59
N TRP A 224 -12.26 -4.50 -12.20
CA TRP A 224 -12.17 -5.93 -11.96
C TRP A 224 -11.19 -6.22 -10.83
N VAL A 225 -11.63 -7.05 -9.88
CA VAL A 225 -10.82 -7.50 -8.75
C VAL A 225 -10.75 -9.02 -8.79
N SER A 226 -9.53 -9.55 -8.91
CA SER A 226 -9.29 -10.99 -8.78
C SER A 226 -9.43 -11.42 -7.34
N PRO A 227 -10.32 -12.37 -7.05
CA PRO A 227 -10.60 -12.76 -5.68
C PRO A 227 -9.46 -13.52 -5.03
N ILE A 228 -9.17 -13.20 -3.76
CA ILE A 228 -8.10 -13.86 -3.01
C ILE A 228 -8.43 -15.32 -2.64
N TRP A 229 -9.68 -15.74 -2.68
CA TRP A 229 -10.03 -17.15 -2.42
C TRP A 229 -9.65 -18.10 -3.55
N PHE A 230 -9.15 -17.59 -4.69
CA PHE A 230 -8.50 -18.39 -5.73
C PHE A 230 -7.03 -18.70 -5.41
N LEU A 231 -6.45 -18.00 -4.44
CA LEU A 231 -5.10 -18.32 -4.01
C LEU A 231 -5.02 -19.75 -3.50
N ASN A 232 -4.15 -20.55 -4.11
CA ASN A 232 -3.79 -21.86 -3.56
C ASN A 232 -2.96 -21.65 -2.29
N GLU A 233 -3.64 -21.60 -1.13
CA GLU A 233 -3.01 -21.28 0.16
C GLU A 233 -1.89 -22.26 0.54
N ASP A 234 -2.03 -23.55 0.22
CA ASP A 234 -1.01 -24.56 0.55
C ASP A 234 0.26 -24.35 -0.27
N THR A 235 0.12 -24.15 -1.58
CA THR A 235 1.24 -23.84 -2.45
C THR A 235 1.90 -22.52 -2.08
N ALA A 236 1.12 -21.48 -1.86
CA ALA A 236 1.63 -20.16 -1.46
C ALA A 236 2.39 -20.25 -0.13
N LYS A 237 1.86 -20.96 0.86
CA LYS A 237 2.50 -21.16 2.16
C LYS A 237 3.86 -21.84 2.03
N VAL A 238 3.93 -22.95 1.28
CA VAL A 238 5.21 -23.65 1.05
C VAL A 238 6.20 -22.69 0.38
N ARG A 239 5.81 -22.01 -0.68
CA ARG A 239 6.68 -21.09 -1.43
C ARG A 239 7.18 -19.93 -0.58
N VAL A 240 6.32 -19.31 0.23
CA VAL A 240 6.69 -18.19 1.10
C VAL A 240 7.67 -18.63 2.19
N ILE A 241 7.44 -19.80 2.82
CA ILE A 241 8.30 -20.30 3.89
C ILE A 241 9.67 -20.72 3.35
N THR A 242 9.71 -21.45 2.23
CA THR A 242 10.96 -21.99 1.66
C THR A 242 11.82 -20.93 0.97
N ALA A 243 11.27 -19.77 0.61
CA ALA A 243 12.05 -18.68 0.01
C ALA A 243 13.23 -18.21 0.87
N ASP A 244 13.15 -18.39 2.18
CA ASP A 244 14.22 -18.00 3.12
C ASP A 244 15.37 -19.02 3.20
N ASP A 245 15.06 -20.29 2.96
CA ASP A 245 16.04 -21.37 3.05
C ASP A 245 17.04 -21.33 1.87
N VAL A 246 16.68 -20.65 0.79
CA VAL A 246 17.52 -20.56 -0.43
C VAL A 246 18.58 -19.44 -0.32
N GLY A 247 18.61 -18.65 0.77
CA GLY A 247 19.61 -17.58 0.94
C GLY A 247 19.50 -16.41 -0.04
N LEU A 248 18.47 -16.40 -0.91
CA LEU A 248 18.24 -15.40 -1.96
C LEU A 248 18.10 -13.98 -1.40
N LEU A 249 17.52 -13.82 -0.21
CA LEU A 249 17.34 -12.50 0.43
C LEU A 249 18.63 -11.96 1.08
N LYS A 250 19.63 -12.83 1.35
CA LYS A 250 20.90 -12.43 1.99
C LYS A 250 22.00 -12.04 1.00
N SER A 251 21.84 -12.37 -0.28
CA SER A 251 22.88 -12.21 -1.31
C SER A 251 22.64 -11.03 -2.27
N LEU A 252 21.57 -10.28 -2.09
CA LEU A 252 21.33 -9.09 -2.92
C LEU A 252 22.24 -7.94 -2.43
N PRO A 253 23.09 -7.37 -3.28
CA PRO A 253 23.85 -6.17 -2.92
C PRO A 253 22.87 -5.07 -2.56
N GLY A 254 23.18 -4.31 -1.51
CA GLY A 254 22.33 -3.23 -1.02
C GLY A 254 21.82 -2.37 -2.18
N ALA A 255 20.54 -2.00 -2.09
CA ALA A 255 19.84 -1.24 -3.12
C ALA A 255 20.72 -0.11 -3.65
N MET A 256 20.95 -0.08 -4.96
CA MET A 256 21.60 1.05 -5.59
C MET A 256 20.74 2.28 -5.32
N ALA A 257 21.26 3.22 -4.54
CA ALA A 257 20.61 4.50 -4.32
C ALA A 257 20.26 5.12 -5.68
N PRO A 258 19.04 5.62 -5.89
CA PRO A 258 18.68 6.24 -7.15
C PRO A 258 19.61 7.40 -7.42
N ARG A 259 20.19 7.46 -8.64
CA ARG A 259 21.01 8.58 -9.07
C ARG A 259 20.15 9.84 -8.99
N ARG A 260 20.57 10.81 -8.18
CA ARG A 260 19.98 12.15 -8.14
C ARG A 260 19.84 12.66 -9.57
N GLY A 261 18.61 12.98 -9.95
CA GLY A 261 18.30 13.53 -11.25
C GLY A 261 19.20 14.72 -11.56
N GLY A 262 19.87 14.65 -12.70
CA GLY A 262 20.64 15.76 -13.23
C GLY A 262 19.73 16.95 -13.46
N THR A 263 20.16 18.10 -13.01
CA THR A 263 19.58 19.40 -13.29
C THR A 263 19.27 19.53 -14.78
N VAL A 264 18.01 19.87 -15.08
CA VAL A 264 17.60 20.28 -16.43
C VAL A 264 18.44 21.49 -16.82
N GLY A 265 19.35 21.29 -17.77
CA GLY A 265 20.11 22.38 -18.38
C GLY A 265 19.16 23.31 -19.11
N GLU A 266 19.28 24.58 -18.82
CA GLU A 266 18.66 25.70 -19.53
C GLU A 266 18.91 25.54 -21.05
N LEU A 267 17.86 25.44 -21.83
CA LEU A 267 17.88 25.72 -23.25
C LEU A 267 17.86 27.24 -23.39
N GLY A 268 19.04 27.80 -23.54
CA GLY A 268 19.21 29.17 -24.03
C GLY A 268 19.11 29.21 -25.56
N ASN A 269 18.32 30.15 -26.02
CA ASN A 269 18.19 30.74 -27.39
C ASN A 269 17.94 29.78 -28.57
#